data_f9ea79887e91673a78b8e791609b7eba
#
_entry.id   f9ea79887e91673a78b8e791609b7eba
#
_cell.length_a   1.000
_cell.length_b   1.000
_cell.length_c   1.000
_cell.angle_alpha   90.00
_cell.angle_beta   90.00
_cell.angle_gamma   90.00
#
_symmetry.space_group_name_H-M   'P 1'
#
loop_
_entity.id
_entity.type
_entity.pdbx_description
1 polymer ?
#
loop_
_entity_poly.entity_id
_entity_poly.type
_entity_poly.pdbx_seq_one_letter_code
_entity_poly.pdbx_strand_id
1 'polypeptide(L)'
;MLIHLFDSLFVSERYMNFRLINYKTKPLSAKYLTDVYDLSNGNKEFIYCCVPNGELGITVVLEGECHIKTDEGWQKQSKVHLYGLIDKVQLLKMSPNYREISFGFYPHCLQLFLKDSLHSTYKTNGTDLFDLFKKEEVNKLYENLCQCKNDKALMVNIEAFLKDNILTDKFDKRVSAAHHLITQENFYKVDEISSILNVTPTTLRNLFNEHVGISPKDLIKIHRIKKALDFEITCEESLSQVAYHLQYFDQAHFSKDFKDSTGISPKHYFLDSKLSTDFSDFQHWRYDSFENIIK
;
A
#
# COMPACT_ATOMS: atom_id res chain seq x y z
N MET A 1 -10.61 -4.76 14.37
CA MET A 1 -10.66 -3.89 13.17
C MET A 1 -9.32 -3.79 12.42
N LEU A 2 -8.28 -4.51 12.84
CA LEU A 2 -6.94 -4.56 12.18
C LEU A 2 -6.68 -5.89 11.44
N ILE A 3 -7.58 -6.85 11.56
CA ILE A 3 -7.45 -8.17 10.94
C ILE A 3 -7.80 -8.15 9.44
N HIS A 4 -8.63 -7.20 8.98
CA HIS A 4 -9.04 -7.10 7.58
C HIS A 4 -8.01 -6.47 6.63
N LEU A 5 -6.94 -5.85 7.12
CA LEU A 5 -5.87 -5.31 6.28
C LEU A 5 -5.01 -6.40 5.64
N PHE A 6 -5.03 -7.61 6.19
CA PHE A 6 -4.19 -8.74 5.79
C PHE A 6 -4.91 -9.80 4.97
N ASP A 7 -6.23 -9.79 4.92
CA ASP A 7 -6.98 -10.69 4.05
C ASP A 7 -6.73 -10.40 2.56
N SER A 8 -6.30 -9.19 2.20
CA SER A 8 -5.84 -8.86 0.84
C SER A 8 -4.37 -9.21 0.57
N LEU A 9 -3.59 -9.53 1.60
CA LEU A 9 -2.22 -10.04 1.55
C LEU A 9 -2.15 -11.58 1.57
N PHE A 10 -3.21 -12.29 1.18
CA PHE A 10 -3.21 -13.73 1.11
C PHE A 10 -2.19 -14.24 0.07
N VAL A 11 -0.98 -14.31 0.55
CA VAL A 11 0.05 -15.16 -0.02
C VAL A 11 -0.15 -16.56 0.56
N SER A 12 -0.04 -17.59 -0.26
CA SER A 12 -0.17 -18.95 0.25
C SER A 12 0.81 -19.13 1.42
N GLU A 13 0.32 -19.38 2.62
CA GLU A 13 1.11 -19.65 3.84
C GLU A 13 2.19 -20.72 3.66
N ARG A 14 2.15 -21.45 2.56
CA ARG A 14 3.14 -22.48 2.20
C ARG A 14 4.49 -21.91 1.75
N TYR A 15 4.56 -20.64 1.31
CA TYR A 15 5.78 -20.10 0.66
C TYR A 15 6.29 -18.81 1.30
N MET A 16 5.49 -18.10 2.07
CA MET A 16 5.89 -16.86 2.73
C MET A 16 5.51 -16.86 4.21
N ASN A 17 6.44 -16.36 5.03
CA ASN A 17 6.19 -16.06 6.43
C ASN A 17 5.96 -14.56 6.56
N PHE A 18 4.78 -14.20 7.00
CA PHE A 18 4.39 -12.82 7.25
C PHE A 18 4.12 -12.63 8.74
N ARG A 19 4.74 -11.63 9.35
CA ARG A 19 4.60 -11.36 10.77
C ARG A 19 4.43 -9.87 11.02
N LEU A 20 3.29 -9.49 11.56
CA LEU A 20 3.05 -8.16 12.08
C LEU A 20 3.83 -7.91 13.36
N ILE A 21 4.41 -6.71 13.44
CA ILE A 21 5.13 -6.22 14.60
C ILE A 21 4.29 -5.16 15.30
N ASN A 22 4.20 -5.23 16.62
CA ASN A 22 3.45 -4.23 17.38
C ASN A 22 4.19 -2.88 17.39
N TYR A 23 3.90 -2.05 16.40
CA TYR A 23 4.49 -0.72 16.21
C TYR A 23 3.97 0.34 17.19
N LYS A 24 2.78 0.14 17.77
CA LYS A 24 2.14 1.09 18.71
C LYS A 24 2.85 1.20 20.05
N THR A 25 3.89 0.39 20.28
CA THR A 25 4.71 0.44 21.50
C THR A 25 5.58 1.69 21.61
N LYS A 26 5.73 2.46 20.53
CA LYS A 26 6.58 3.65 20.44
C LYS A 26 5.78 4.87 19.99
N PRO A 27 6.05 6.08 20.56
CA PRO A 27 5.23 7.27 20.32
C PRO A 27 5.19 7.75 18.87
N LEU A 28 6.34 7.81 18.19
CA LEU A 28 6.39 8.30 16.81
C LEU A 28 5.83 7.24 15.85
N SER A 29 6.18 5.97 16.04
CA SER A 29 5.64 4.88 15.24
C SER A 29 4.11 4.82 15.36
N ALA A 30 3.55 4.93 16.56
CA ALA A 30 2.10 4.97 16.76
C ALA A 30 1.41 6.16 16.10
N LYS A 31 2.13 7.29 15.95
CA LYS A 31 1.61 8.53 15.37
C LYS A 31 1.66 8.55 13.84
N TYR A 32 2.72 7.99 13.25
CA TYR A 32 3.02 8.18 11.83
C TYR A 32 2.88 6.93 10.98
N LEU A 33 2.95 5.73 11.59
CA LEU A 33 2.92 4.48 10.86
C LEU A 33 1.53 3.83 10.87
N THR A 34 1.21 3.15 9.78
CA THR A 34 0.03 2.29 9.65
C THR A 34 0.29 0.88 10.14
N ASP A 35 1.50 0.36 9.88
CA ASP A 35 1.93 -0.99 10.16
C ASP A 35 3.46 -1.11 10.19
N VAL A 36 3.95 -2.21 10.72
CA VAL A 36 5.34 -2.69 10.59
C VAL A 36 5.27 -4.20 10.45
N TYR A 37 5.94 -4.76 9.47
CA TYR A 37 5.97 -6.20 9.27
C TYR A 37 7.35 -6.75 8.90
N ASP A 38 7.53 -8.03 9.18
CA ASP A 38 8.66 -8.87 8.78
C ASP A 38 8.12 -9.91 7.81
N LEU A 39 8.62 -9.90 6.59
CA LEU A 39 8.21 -10.79 5.52
C LEU A 39 9.41 -11.59 5.03
N SER A 40 9.25 -12.89 4.89
CA SER A 40 10.29 -13.77 4.35
C SER A 40 9.70 -14.89 3.53
N ASN A 41 10.43 -15.37 2.51
CA ASN A 41 10.09 -16.56 1.76
C ASN A 41 11.08 -17.71 2.08
N GLY A 42 10.76 -18.91 1.58
CA GLY A 42 11.65 -20.06 1.66
C GLY A 42 12.72 -20.06 0.55
N ASN A 43 13.20 -21.25 0.22
CA ASN A 43 14.29 -21.47 -0.72
C ASN A 43 13.89 -21.43 -2.22
N LYS A 44 12.72 -20.89 -2.54
CA LYS A 44 12.23 -20.73 -3.92
C LYS A 44 11.99 -19.28 -4.27
N GLU A 45 12.18 -18.94 -5.52
CA GLU A 45 11.73 -17.68 -6.08
C GLU A 45 10.21 -17.56 -5.92
N PHE A 46 9.75 -16.38 -5.59
CA PHE A 46 8.34 -16.09 -5.41
C PHE A 46 7.95 -14.80 -6.12
N ILE A 47 6.81 -14.81 -6.81
CA ILE A 47 6.23 -13.61 -7.40
C ILE A 47 5.00 -13.19 -6.59
N TYR A 48 5.02 -11.96 -6.16
CA TYR A 48 3.98 -11.34 -5.34
C TYR A 48 3.23 -10.27 -6.15
N CYS A 49 1.91 -10.31 -6.05
CA CYS A 49 1.04 -9.34 -6.69
C CYS A 49 0.57 -8.30 -5.67
N CYS A 50 1.13 -7.09 -5.72
CA CYS A 50 0.64 -5.97 -4.94
C CYS A 50 -0.60 -5.38 -5.62
N VAL A 51 -1.73 -5.42 -4.92
CA VAL A 51 -2.98 -4.81 -5.39
C VAL A 51 -3.09 -3.36 -4.91
N PRO A 52 -3.90 -2.51 -5.58
CA PRO A 52 -4.16 -1.14 -5.14
C PRO A 52 -4.73 -1.11 -3.72
N ASN A 53 -4.01 -0.51 -2.79
CA ASN A 53 -4.38 -0.48 -1.37
C ASN A 53 -4.22 0.89 -0.72
N GLY A 54 -3.60 1.86 -1.42
CA GLY A 54 -3.35 3.19 -0.89
C GLY A 54 -2.24 3.23 0.16
N GLU A 55 -1.44 2.17 0.29
CA GLU A 55 -0.30 2.09 1.19
C GLU A 55 0.94 2.70 0.55
N LEU A 56 1.81 3.20 1.38
CA LEU A 56 3.15 3.70 1.05
C LEU A 56 4.04 3.51 2.25
N GLY A 57 5.34 3.33 2.02
CA GLY A 57 6.24 3.07 3.13
C GLY A 57 7.68 2.83 2.72
N ILE A 58 8.48 2.43 3.70
CA ILE A 58 9.88 2.09 3.51
C ILE A 58 10.05 0.59 3.67
N THR A 59 10.71 -0.03 2.69
CA THR A 59 11.15 -1.43 2.73
C THR A 59 12.66 -1.49 2.90
N VAL A 60 13.11 -2.35 3.83
CA VAL A 60 14.50 -2.68 4.08
C VAL A 60 14.71 -4.15 3.81
N VAL A 61 15.32 -4.48 2.68
CA VAL A 61 15.63 -5.86 2.26
C VAL A 61 16.85 -6.34 3.02
N LEU A 62 16.67 -7.22 3.99
CA LEU A 62 17.72 -7.77 4.83
C LEU A 62 18.49 -8.90 4.12
N GLU A 63 17.77 -9.76 3.41
CA GLU A 63 18.32 -10.92 2.69
C GLU A 63 17.69 -11.05 1.31
N GLY A 64 18.45 -11.56 0.34
CA GLY A 64 17.97 -11.75 -1.03
C GLY A 64 17.85 -10.46 -1.84
N GLU A 65 17.01 -10.52 -2.87
CA GLU A 65 16.77 -9.43 -3.83
C GLU A 65 15.29 -9.37 -4.21
N CYS A 66 14.79 -8.15 -4.41
CA CYS A 66 13.47 -7.87 -4.94
C CYS A 66 13.58 -7.18 -6.30
N HIS A 67 12.72 -7.58 -7.25
CA HIS A 67 12.58 -6.95 -8.55
C HIS A 67 11.13 -6.58 -8.78
N ILE A 68 10.91 -5.41 -9.37
CA ILE A 68 9.59 -4.96 -9.79
C ILE A 68 9.42 -5.14 -11.30
N LYS A 69 8.24 -5.54 -11.76
CA LYS A 69 7.91 -5.61 -13.17
C LYS A 69 7.57 -4.23 -13.70
N THR A 70 8.25 -3.81 -14.76
CA THR A 70 7.99 -2.59 -15.53
C THR A 70 7.75 -2.94 -16.99
N ASP A 71 7.41 -1.95 -17.82
CA ASP A 71 7.30 -2.12 -19.28
C ASP A 71 8.63 -2.56 -19.92
N GLU A 72 9.77 -2.22 -19.30
CA GLU A 72 11.10 -2.58 -19.75
C GLU A 72 11.57 -3.96 -19.24
N GLY A 73 10.76 -4.64 -18.43
CA GLY A 73 11.08 -5.92 -17.82
C GLY A 73 11.22 -5.87 -16.30
N TRP A 74 11.91 -6.84 -15.73
CA TRP A 74 12.17 -6.91 -14.29
C TRP A 74 13.31 -6.00 -13.89
N GLN A 75 13.04 -5.00 -13.06
CA GLN A 75 14.04 -4.06 -12.54
C GLN A 75 14.31 -4.34 -11.07
N LYS A 76 15.60 -4.48 -10.72
CA LYS A 76 16.03 -4.68 -9.33
C LYS A 76 15.74 -3.46 -8.49
N GLN A 77 15.15 -3.68 -7.32
CA GLN A 77 14.95 -2.66 -6.30
C GLN A 77 16.20 -2.43 -5.45
N SER A 78 16.37 -1.20 -4.97
CA SER A 78 17.37 -0.90 -3.93
C SER A 78 17.07 -1.68 -2.64
N LYS A 79 18.11 -2.01 -1.88
CA LYS A 79 17.94 -2.70 -0.58
C LYS A 79 17.15 -1.89 0.45
N VAL A 80 17.21 -0.57 0.35
CA VAL A 80 16.40 0.31 1.18
C VAL A 80 15.69 1.28 0.25
N HIS A 81 14.39 1.11 0.11
CA HIS A 81 13.61 1.89 -0.83
C HIS A 81 12.27 2.32 -0.25
N LEU A 82 11.81 3.45 -0.75
CA LEU A 82 10.46 3.92 -0.54
C LEU A 82 9.56 3.31 -1.62
N TYR A 83 8.52 2.58 -1.24
CA TYR A 83 7.43 2.26 -2.15
C TYR A 83 6.36 3.36 -2.08
N GLY A 84 5.95 3.84 -3.26
CA GLY A 84 4.91 4.87 -3.36
C GLY A 84 3.52 4.33 -3.13
N LEU A 85 2.56 5.21 -3.21
CA LEU A 85 1.15 4.85 -3.03
C LEU A 85 0.70 3.94 -4.19
N ILE A 86 0.31 2.72 -3.86
CA ILE A 86 -0.05 1.69 -4.83
C ILE A 86 -1.46 1.99 -5.35
N ASP A 87 -1.56 2.54 -6.56
CA ASP A 87 -2.80 2.88 -7.27
C ASP A 87 -3.16 1.88 -8.38
N LYS A 88 -2.18 1.06 -8.77
CA LYS A 88 -2.33 -0.01 -9.78
C LYS A 88 -1.64 -1.27 -9.33
N VAL A 89 -2.05 -2.39 -9.91
CA VAL A 89 -1.37 -3.68 -9.70
C VAL A 89 0.11 -3.58 -10.05
N GLN A 90 0.95 -4.08 -9.14
CA GLN A 90 2.39 -4.22 -9.33
C GLN A 90 2.80 -5.66 -9.06
N LEU A 91 3.72 -6.20 -9.87
CA LEU A 91 4.32 -7.51 -9.63
C LEU A 91 5.73 -7.34 -9.05
N LEU A 92 5.96 -7.98 -7.92
CA LEU A 92 7.26 -8.06 -7.27
C LEU A 92 7.78 -9.49 -7.35
N LYS A 93 9.03 -9.65 -7.75
CA LYS A 93 9.72 -10.93 -7.77
C LYS A 93 10.80 -10.96 -6.70
N MET A 94 10.68 -11.89 -5.78
CA MET A 94 11.57 -12.09 -4.65
C MET A 94 12.45 -13.30 -4.89
N SER A 95 13.76 -13.16 -4.70
CA SER A 95 14.72 -14.26 -4.81
C SER A 95 14.47 -15.34 -3.74
N PRO A 96 15.04 -16.56 -3.89
CA PRO A 96 15.09 -17.51 -2.78
C PRO A 96 15.71 -16.92 -1.52
N ASN A 97 15.20 -17.31 -0.36
CA ASN A 97 15.64 -16.84 0.97
C ASN A 97 15.57 -15.30 1.13
N TYR A 98 14.54 -14.71 0.56
CA TYR A 98 14.26 -13.29 0.72
C TYR A 98 13.75 -12.98 2.11
N ARG A 99 14.17 -11.84 2.68
CA ARG A 99 13.63 -11.28 3.91
C ARG A 99 13.68 -9.77 3.89
N GLU A 100 12.59 -9.15 4.31
CA GLU A 100 12.46 -7.70 4.47
C GLU A 100 11.78 -7.31 5.76
N ILE A 101 12.10 -6.11 6.22
CA ILE A 101 11.30 -5.35 7.19
C ILE A 101 10.69 -4.18 6.45
N SER A 102 9.37 -4.04 6.56
CA SER A 102 8.66 -2.93 5.95
C SER A 102 7.85 -2.17 6.98
N PHE A 103 7.74 -0.85 6.82
CA PHE A 103 6.93 -0.01 7.68
C PHE A 103 6.19 1.04 6.85
N GLY A 104 4.85 0.93 6.91
CA GLY A 104 3.93 1.79 6.20
C GLY A 104 3.68 3.10 6.93
N PHE A 105 3.44 4.17 6.19
CA PHE A 105 3.06 5.48 6.73
C PHE A 105 1.59 5.78 6.44
N TYR A 106 0.95 6.54 7.31
CA TYR A 106 -0.25 7.24 6.89
C TYR A 106 0.10 8.18 5.72
N PRO A 107 -0.67 8.17 4.61
CA PRO A 107 -0.33 8.95 3.41
C PRO A 107 -0.03 10.43 3.67
N HIS A 108 -0.71 11.05 4.64
CA HIS A 108 -0.49 12.43 5.04
C HIS A 108 0.70 12.65 6.00
N CYS A 109 1.40 11.59 6.40
CA CYS A 109 2.51 11.69 7.35
C CYS A 109 3.88 11.60 6.69
N LEU A 110 4.02 10.91 5.56
CA LEU A 110 5.32 10.71 4.94
C LEU A 110 6.00 12.02 4.53
N GLN A 111 5.23 13.02 4.05
CA GLN A 111 5.75 14.36 3.69
C GLN A 111 6.49 15.05 4.84
N LEU A 112 6.20 14.70 6.10
CA LEU A 112 6.88 15.26 7.27
C LEU A 112 8.36 14.88 7.35
N PHE A 113 8.77 13.86 6.62
CA PHE A 113 10.12 13.31 6.58
C PHE A 113 10.86 13.65 5.27
N LEU A 114 10.17 14.19 4.27
CA LEU A 114 10.75 14.47 2.95
C LEU A 114 10.96 15.97 2.74
N LYS A 115 12.10 16.32 2.15
CA LYS A 115 12.41 17.70 1.77
C LYS A 115 11.66 18.14 0.52
N ASP A 116 11.54 17.21 -0.43
CA ASP A 116 10.90 17.44 -1.72
C ASP A 116 9.45 16.94 -1.71
N SER A 117 8.66 17.40 -2.66
CA SER A 117 7.26 17.04 -2.76
C SER A 117 7.07 15.56 -3.04
N LEU A 118 6.15 14.92 -2.32
CA LEU A 118 5.69 13.55 -2.56
C LEU A 118 5.21 13.32 -3.99
N HIS A 119 4.71 14.36 -4.67
CA HIS A 119 4.19 14.23 -6.04
C HIS A 119 5.22 13.65 -7.03
N SER A 120 6.50 13.92 -6.85
CA SER A 120 7.58 13.33 -7.66
C SER A 120 7.86 11.87 -7.29
N THR A 121 7.57 11.47 -6.06
CA THR A 121 7.90 10.15 -5.48
C THR A 121 6.83 9.10 -5.77
N TYR A 122 5.55 9.49 -5.85
CA TYR A 122 4.44 8.56 -6.08
C TYR A 122 4.43 7.87 -7.44
N LYS A 123 5.08 8.45 -8.43
CA LYS A 123 5.12 7.91 -9.80
C LYS A 123 6.28 6.94 -10.02
N THR A 124 7.13 6.75 -9.01
CA THR A 124 8.31 5.88 -9.14
C THR A 124 8.03 4.53 -8.48
N ASN A 125 8.28 3.48 -9.24
CA ASN A 125 8.20 2.09 -8.77
C ASN A 125 9.39 1.75 -7.85
N GLY A 126 9.44 2.35 -6.67
CA GLY A 126 10.51 2.21 -5.71
C GLY A 126 11.61 3.28 -5.88
N THR A 127 11.65 4.24 -4.98
CA THR A 127 12.70 5.26 -4.93
C THR A 127 13.78 4.81 -3.97
N ASP A 128 15.04 4.85 -4.40
CA ASP A 128 16.16 4.56 -3.51
C ASP A 128 16.14 5.53 -2.32
N LEU A 129 16.21 5.00 -1.11
CA LEU A 129 16.13 5.83 0.08
C LEU A 129 17.33 6.80 0.21
N PHE A 130 18.46 6.47 -0.42
CA PHE A 130 19.64 7.34 -0.50
C PHE A 130 19.41 8.64 -1.30
N ASP A 131 18.39 8.67 -2.17
CA ASP A 131 18.00 9.87 -2.90
C ASP A 131 17.15 10.83 -2.05
N LEU A 132 16.53 10.32 -0.97
CA LEU A 132 15.58 11.05 -0.15
C LEU A 132 16.15 11.47 1.21
N PHE A 133 17.05 10.66 1.78
CA PHE A 133 17.59 10.84 3.11
C PHE A 133 19.12 10.91 3.09
N LYS A 134 19.71 11.38 4.18
CA LYS A 134 21.17 11.39 4.34
C LYS A 134 21.70 9.95 4.34
N LYS A 135 22.78 9.74 3.60
CA LYS A 135 23.40 8.43 3.44
C LYS A 135 23.76 7.75 4.77
N GLU A 136 24.21 8.53 5.74
CA GLU A 136 24.57 8.04 7.08
C GLU A 136 23.34 7.48 7.82
N GLU A 137 22.18 8.14 7.69
CA GLU A 137 20.95 7.72 8.35
C GLU A 137 20.36 6.45 7.70
N VAL A 138 20.44 6.35 6.37
CA VAL A 138 19.99 5.14 5.64
C VAL A 138 20.89 3.94 5.97
N ASN A 139 22.21 4.11 5.98
CA ASN A 139 23.16 3.07 6.36
C ASN A 139 22.93 2.62 7.80
N LYS A 140 22.77 3.55 8.73
CA LYS A 140 22.50 3.28 10.14
C LYS A 140 21.19 2.48 10.31
N LEU A 141 20.13 2.85 9.59
CA LEU A 141 18.88 2.11 9.59
C LEU A 141 19.11 0.67 9.12
N TYR A 142 19.74 0.50 7.94
CA TYR A 142 19.99 -0.81 7.34
C TYR A 142 20.83 -1.72 8.27
N GLU A 143 21.98 -1.23 8.71
CA GLU A 143 22.90 -2.01 9.56
C GLU A 143 22.26 -2.40 10.89
N ASN A 144 21.54 -1.47 11.51
CA ASN A 144 20.85 -1.74 12.77
C ASN A 144 19.75 -2.79 12.61
N LEU A 145 18.92 -2.69 11.54
CA LEU A 145 17.85 -3.68 11.32
C LEU A 145 18.42 -5.07 11.00
N CYS A 146 19.53 -5.17 10.26
CA CYS A 146 20.23 -6.44 10.03
C CYS A 146 20.69 -7.12 11.33
N GLN A 147 21.00 -6.36 12.38
CA GLN A 147 21.49 -6.86 13.67
C GLN A 147 20.37 -7.12 14.69
N CYS A 148 19.13 -6.75 14.40
CA CYS A 148 18.02 -6.90 15.32
C CYS A 148 17.69 -8.37 15.57
N LYS A 149 17.66 -8.77 16.84
CA LYS A 149 17.34 -10.15 17.27
C LYS A 149 15.89 -10.32 17.71
N ASN A 150 15.15 -9.23 17.88
CA ASN A 150 13.76 -9.25 18.35
C ASN A 150 13.03 -7.96 17.99
N ASP A 151 11.70 -7.99 18.07
CA ASP A 151 10.80 -6.88 17.70
C ASP A 151 11.05 -5.62 18.53
N LYS A 152 11.42 -5.75 19.79
CA LYS A 152 11.71 -4.59 20.65
C LYS A 152 12.91 -3.81 20.13
N ALA A 153 14.00 -4.49 19.75
CA ALA A 153 15.18 -3.88 19.17
C ALA A 153 14.86 -3.26 17.80
N LEU A 154 14.10 -3.96 16.98
CA LEU A 154 13.65 -3.48 15.67
C LEU A 154 12.87 -2.16 15.81
N MET A 155 11.87 -2.13 16.69
CA MET A 155 11.05 -0.93 16.93
C MET A 155 11.85 0.23 17.53
N VAL A 156 12.88 -0.02 18.33
CA VAL A 156 13.80 1.03 18.83
C VAL A 156 14.55 1.69 17.66
N ASN A 157 15.01 0.91 16.69
CA ASN A 157 15.76 1.44 15.54
C ASN A 157 14.86 2.18 14.55
N ILE A 158 13.65 1.68 14.28
CA ILE A 158 12.65 2.42 13.47
C ILE A 158 12.30 3.76 14.15
N GLU A 159 12.02 3.75 15.45
CA GLU A 159 11.70 4.96 16.21
C GLU A 159 12.85 5.98 16.19
N ALA A 160 14.10 5.52 16.29
CA ALA A 160 15.27 6.37 16.17
C ALA A 160 15.37 6.98 14.76
N PHE A 161 15.19 6.20 13.71
CA PHE A 161 15.17 6.71 12.33
C PHE A 161 14.08 7.76 12.13
N LEU A 162 12.86 7.52 12.60
CA LEU A 162 11.77 8.49 12.53
C LEU A 162 12.15 9.79 13.24
N LYS A 163 12.70 9.68 14.46
CA LYS A 163 13.11 10.84 15.26
C LYS A 163 14.21 11.67 14.60
N ASP A 164 15.21 10.99 14.04
CA ASP A 164 16.38 11.64 13.45
C ASP A 164 16.06 12.33 12.10
N ASN A 165 14.98 11.89 11.42
CA ASN A 165 14.64 12.34 10.07
C ASN A 165 13.35 13.17 9.97
N ILE A 166 12.59 13.35 11.05
CA ILE A 166 11.42 14.22 11.01
C ILE A 166 11.86 15.69 10.80
N LEU A 167 11.35 16.33 9.74
CA LEU A 167 11.66 17.71 9.40
C LEU A 167 10.73 18.69 10.11
N THR A 168 9.50 18.30 10.35
CA THR A 168 8.48 19.08 11.02
C THR A 168 7.43 18.17 11.62
N ASP A 169 6.87 18.55 12.77
CA ASP A 169 5.70 17.93 13.35
C ASP A 169 4.39 18.65 12.96
N LYS A 170 4.50 19.68 12.13
CA LYS A 170 3.38 20.48 11.64
C LYS A 170 2.71 19.81 10.48
N PHE A 171 1.73 18.97 10.74
CA PHE A 171 0.84 18.46 9.70
C PHE A 171 -0.52 19.18 9.73
N ASP A 172 -1.13 19.33 8.57
CA ASP A 172 -2.45 19.93 8.48
C ASP A 172 -3.52 18.94 8.98
N LYS A 173 -4.15 19.28 10.10
CA LYS A 173 -5.20 18.46 10.72
C LYS A 173 -6.38 18.18 9.78
N ARG A 174 -6.64 19.09 8.83
CA ARG A 174 -7.70 18.91 7.81
C ARG A 174 -7.37 17.77 6.89
N VAL A 175 -6.10 17.58 6.49
CA VAL A 175 -5.66 16.47 5.65
C VAL A 175 -5.82 15.13 6.40
N SER A 176 -5.42 15.07 7.66
CA SER A 176 -5.62 13.89 8.50
C SER A 176 -7.12 13.56 8.67
N ALA A 177 -7.95 14.56 8.93
CA ALA A 177 -9.40 14.36 9.06
C ALA A 177 -10.03 13.91 7.73
N ALA A 178 -9.63 14.53 6.60
CA ALA A 178 -10.09 14.10 5.28
C ALA A 178 -9.66 12.66 4.95
N HIS A 179 -8.40 12.30 5.24
CA HIS A 179 -7.93 10.93 5.07
C HIS A 179 -8.78 9.95 5.91
N HIS A 180 -9.06 10.29 7.16
CA HIS A 180 -9.91 9.48 8.02
C HIS A 180 -11.32 9.30 7.43
N LEU A 181 -11.96 10.39 6.94
CA LEU A 181 -13.26 10.31 6.29
C LEU A 181 -13.25 9.45 5.03
N ILE A 182 -12.18 9.54 4.20
CA ILE A 182 -12.04 8.72 2.98
C ILE A 182 -11.92 7.23 3.31
N THR A 183 -11.22 6.89 4.38
CA THR A 183 -10.95 5.49 4.76
C THR A 183 -12.05 4.85 5.60
N GLN A 184 -13.10 5.59 5.96
CA GLN A 184 -14.31 5.04 6.58
C GLN A 184 -15.22 4.35 5.56
N GLU A 185 -16.21 3.60 6.06
CA GLU A 185 -17.14 2.84 5.23
C GLU A 185 -18.13 3.69 4.41
N ASN A 186 -18.28 4.97 4.75
CA ASN A 186 -19.31 5.85 4.17
C ASN A 186 -18.99 6.40 2.77
N PHE A 187 -17.82 6.15 2.22
CA PHE A 187 -17.40 6.58 0.87
C PHE A 187 -17.76 8.03 0.50
N TYR A 188 -17.48 8.99 1.37
CA TYR A 188 -17.78 10.40 1.13
C TYR A 188 -17.25 10.90 -0.21
N LYS A 189 -18.01 11.78 -0.86
CA LYS A 189 -17.55 12.53 -2.03
C LYS A 189 -16.68 13.72 -1.62
N VAL A 190 -15.89 14.23 -2.55
CA VAL A 190 -14.99 15.38 -2.29
C VAL A 190 -15.75 16.59 -1.74
N ASP A 191 -16.94 16.89 -2.30
CA ASP A 191 -17.77 18.03 -1.86
C ASP A 191 -18.30 17.85 -0.42
N GLU A 192 -18.68 16.62 -0.06
CA GLU A 192 -19.14 16.30 1.29
C GLU A 192 -18.00 16.43 2.31
N ILE A 193 -16.81 15.89 2.00
CA ILE A 193 -15.61 16.04 2.83
C ILE A 193 -15.26 17.52 3.00
N SER A 194 -15.29 18.29 1.91
CA SER A 194 -15.00 19.71 1.92
C SER A 194 -15.97 20.47 2.82
N SER A 195 -17.27 20.14 2.75
CA SER A 195 -18.31 20.73 3.59
C SER A 195 -18.11 20.39 5.07
N ILE A 196 -17.81 19.13 5.39
CA ILE A 196 -17.56 18.68 6.78
C ILE A 196 -16.35 19.43 7.38
N LEU A 197 -15.33 19.66 6.58
CA LEU A 197 -14.09 20.31 7.01
C LEU A 197 -14.12 21.85 6.89
N ASN A 198 -15.24 22.42 6.45
CA ASN A 198 -15.39 23.86 6.22
C ASN A 198 -14.29 24.44 5.32
N VAL A 199 -13.97 23.74 4.23
CA VAL A 199 -13.04 24.20 3.17
C VAL A 199 -13.70 24.10 1.81
N THR A 200 -13.13 24.79 0.81
CA THR A 200 -13.58 24.59 -0.59
C THR A 200 -12.96 23.31 -1.18
N PRO A 201 -13.61 22.66 -2.17
CA PRO A 201 -13.02 21.52 -2.88
C PRO A 201 -11.64 21.83 -3.49
N THR A 202 -11.43 23.07 -3.93
CA THR A 202 -10.13 23.55 -4.42
C THR A 202 -9.09 23.58 -3.32
N THR A 203 -9.45 24.10 -2.13
CA THR A 203 -8.55 24.10 -0.97
C THR A 203 -8.18 22.68 -0.57
N LEU A 204 -9.17 21.79 -0.48
CA LEU A 204 -8.93 20.38 -0.13
C LEU A 204 -8.00 19.71 -1.14
N ARG A 205 -8.18 19.93 -2.45
CA ARG A 205 -7.29 19.40 -3.49
C ARG A 205 -5.86 19.93 -3.35
N ASN A 206 -5.68 21.21 -3.08
CA ASN A 206 -4.33 21.79 -2.90
C ASN A 206 -3.63 21.22 -1.68
N LEU A 207 -4.34 21.06 -0.55
CA LEU A 207 -3.82 20.42 0.65
C LEU A 207 -3.38 18.97 0.38
N PHE A 208 -4.18 18.22 -0.36
CA PHE A 208 -3.85 16.84 -0.71
C PHE A 208 -2.65 16.75 -1.65
N ASN A 209 -2.57 17.60 -2.67
CA ASN A 209 -1.41 17.65 -3.55
C ASN A 209 -0.12 17.99 -2.79
N GLU A 210 -0.20 18.88 -1.79
CA GLU A 210 0.94 19.28 -0.98
C GLU A 210 1.36 18.20 0.02
N HIS A 211 0.41 17.62 0.75
CA HIS A 211 0.71 16.76 1.90
C HIS A 211 0.57 15.25 1.63
N VAL A 212 -0.16 14.87 0.59
CA VAL A 212 -0.41 13.46 0.21
C VAL A 212 0.19 13.12 -1.16
N GLY A 213 0.37 14.12 -2.03
CA GLY A 213 0.95 13.97 -3.38
C GLY A 213 -0.04 13.50 -4.45
N ILE A 214 -1.28 13.17 -4.10
CA ILE A 214 -2.37 12.83 -5.01
C ILE A 214 -3.64 13.61 -4.66
N SER A 215 -4.62 13.64 -5.58
CA SER A 215 -5.88 14.31 -5.29
C SER A 215 -6.77 13.50 -4.32
N PRO A 216 -7.68 14.16 -3.58
CA PRO A 216 -8.67 13.46 -2.75
C PRO A 216 -9.50 12.46 -3.57
N LYS A 217 -9.83 12.80 -4.82
CA LYS A 217 -10.59 11.94 -5.74
C LYS A 217 -9.84 10.63 -6.06
N ASP A 218 -8.53 10.72 -6.27
CA ASP A 218 -7.69 9.56 -6.56
C ASP A 218 -7.58 8.65 -5.32
N LEU A 219 -7.42 9.22 -4.13
CA LEU A 219 -7.41 8.44 -2.89
C LEU A 219 -8.76 7.75 -2.63
N ILE A 220 -9.89 8.43 -2.88
CA ILE A 220 -11.23 7.84 -2.80
C ILE A 220 -11.35 6.66 -3.80
N LYS A 221 -10.87 6.84 -5.04
CA LYS A 221 -10.87 5.79 -6.05
C LYS A 221 -10.07 4.56 -5.57
N ILE A 222 -8.84 4.76 -5.10
CA ILE A 222 -7.99 3.68 -4.57
C ILE A 222 -8.70 2.95 -3.42
N HIS A 223 -9.29 3.68 -2.49
CA HIS A 223 -10.00 3.09 -1.36
C HIS A 223 -11.22 2.27 -1.80
N ARG A 224 -11.99 2.75 -2.78
CA ARG A 224 -13.12 2.00 -3.38
C ARG A 224 -12.65 0.72 -4.06
N ILE A 225 -11.54 0.78 -4.81
CA ILE A 225 -10.97 -0.41 -5.47
C ILE A 225 -10.46 -1.41 -4.43
N LYS A 226 -9.77 -0.95 -3.37
CA LYS A 226 -9.37 -1.80 -2.25
C LYS A 226 -10.59 -2.53 -1.66
N LYS A 227 -11.65 -1.80 -1.35
CA LYS A 227 -12.90 -2.38 -0.83
C LYS A 227 -13.56 -3.35 -1.83
N ALA A 228 -13.49 -3.06 -3.13
CA ALA A 228 -13.98 -4.00 -4.15
C ALA A 228 -13.19 -5.31 -4.17
N LEU A 229 -11.87 -5.25 -3.98
CA LEU A 229 -11.01 -6.43 -3.92
C LEU A 229 -11.25 -7.28 -2.67
N ASP A 230 -11.62 -6.63 -1.56
CA ASP A 230 -11.98 -7.29 -0.30
C ASP A 230 -13.44 -7.77 -0.27
N PHE A 231 -14.24 -7.44 -1.31
CA PHE A 231 -15.65 -7.77 -1.35
C PHE A 231 -15.87 -9.24 -1.69
N GLU A 232 -16.46 -9.98 -0.77
CA GLU A 232 -16.93 -11.34 -1.02
C GLU A 232 -18.29 -11.29 -1.72
N ILE A 233 -18.30 -11.55 -3.03
CA ILE A 233 -19.58 -11.67 -3.75
C ILE A 233 -20.29 -12.95 -3.35
N THR A 234 -21.43 -12.81 -2.72
CA THR A 234 -22.38 -13.93 -2.53
C THR A 234 -22.94 -14.39 -3.89
N CYS A 235 -23.42 -15.63 -3.97
CA CYS A 235 -23.94 -16.21 -5.23
C CYS A 235 -25.11 -15.42 -5.86
N GLU A 236 -25.70 -14.48 -5.14
CA GLU A 236 -26.90 -13.72 -5.52
C GLU A 236 -26.59 -12.26 -5.94
N GLU A 237 -25.39 -11.76 -5.67
CA GLU A 237 -25.06 -10.34 -5.96
C GLU A 237 -24.58 -10.13 -7.39
N SER A 238 -25.13 -9.11 -8.02
CA SER A 238 -24.73 -8.62 -9.33
C SER A 238 -23.63 -7.55 -9.24
N LEU A 239 -22.85 -7.37 -10.29
CA LEU A 239 -21.87 -6.29 -10.37
C LEU A 239 -22.49 -4.90 -10.21
N SER A 240 -23.77 -4.73 -10.55
CA SER A 240 -24.49 -3.47 -10.32
C SER A 240 -24.71 -3.21 -8.83
N GLN A 241 -25.00 -4.25 -8.05
CA GLN A 241 -25.12 -4.14 -6.59
C GLN A 241 -23.76 -3.82 -5.95
N VAL A 242 -22.67 -4.48 -6.38
CA VAL A 242 -21.32 -4.14 -5.93
C VAL A 242 -20.99 -2.67 -6.23
N ALA A 243 -21.27 -2.20 -7.45
CA ALA A 243 -21.07 -0.80 -7.82
C ALA A 243 -21.87 0.15 -6.91
N TYR A 244 -23.11 -0.20 -6.60
CA TYR A 244 -23.98 0.57 -5.70
C TYR A 244 -23.44 0.61 -4.27
N HIS A 245 -23.00 -0.52 -3.71
CA HIS A 245 -22.41 -0.59 -2.37
C HIS A 245 -21.14 0.26 -2.24
N LEU A 246 -20.34 0.29 -3.33
CA LEU A 246 -19.12 1.12 -3.40
C LEU A 246 -19.40 2.57 -3.81
N GLN A 247 -20.67 2.96 -3.89
CA GLN A 247 -21.12 4.31 -4.25
C GLN A 247 -20.58 4.82 -5.59
N TYR A 248 -20.47 3.95 -6.59
CA TYR A 248 -20.31 4.36 -7.96
C TYR A 248 -21.64 4.84 -8.55
N PHE A 249 -21.55 5.71 -9.55
CA PHE A 249 -22.74 6.20 -10.25
C PHE A 249 -23.48 5.09 -10.99
N ASP A 250 -22.71 4.23 -11.65
CA ASP A 250 -23.22 3.05 -12.36
C ASP A 250 -22.14 1.95 -12.43
N GLN A 251 -22.55 0.77 -12.94
CA GLN A 251 -21.68 -0.39 -13.13
C GLN A 251 -20.57 -0.12 -14.16
N ALA A 252 -20.82 0.70 -15.18
CA ALA A 252 -19.83 0.98 -16.23
C ALA A 252 -18.67 1.80 -15.68
N HIS A 253 -18.97 2.80 -14.84
CA HIS A 253 -17.97 3.60 -14.13
C HIS A 253 -17.13 2.73 -13.18
N PHE A 254 -17.79 1.88 -12.38
CA PHE A 254 -17.11 0.90 -11.53
C PHE A 254 -16.18 0.00 -12.36
N SER A 255 -16.71 -0.61 -13.44
CA SER A 255 -15.96 -1.55 -14.26
C SER A 255 -14.74 -0.92 -14.91
N LYS A 256 -14.85 0.33 -15.32
CA LYS A 256 -13.73 1.09 -15.87
C LYS A 256 -12.66 1.34 -14.82
N ASP A 257 -13.02 1.91 -13.66
CA ASP A 257 -12.07 2.22 -12.59
C ASP A 257 -11.38 0.97 -12.07
N PHE A 258 -12.13 -0.13 -11.90
CA PHE A 258 -11.60 -1.41 -11.49
C PHE A 258 -10.58 -1.96 -12.50
N LYS A 259 -10.93 -1.98 -13.79
CA LYS A 259 -10.03 -2.43 -14.85
C LYS A 259 -8.79 -1.55 -14.98
N ASP A 260 -8.94 -0.23 -14.89
CA ASP A 260 -7.82 0.72 -14.97
C ASP A 260 -6.82 0.53 -13.80
N SER A 261 -7.29 0.12 -12.62
CA SER A 261 -6.45 -0.08 -11.45
C SER A 261 -5.90 -1.50 -11.34
N THR A 262 -6.67 -2.53 -11.76
CA THR A 262 -6.30 -3.95 -11.58
C THR A 262 -5.81 -4.63 -12.86
N GLY A 263 -6.07 -4.02 -14.03
CA GLY A 263 -5.78 -4.61 -15.34
C GLY A 263 -6.85 -5.62 -15.82
N ILE A 264 -7.73 -6.13 -14.94
CA ILE A 264 -8.76 -7.11 -15.27
C ILE A 264 -10.17 -6.54 -15.08
N SER A 265 -11.15 -7.11 -15.80
CA SER A 265 -12.54 -6.69 -15.60
C SER A 265 -13.11 -7.22 -14.29
N PRO A 266 -14.03 -6.49 -13.62
CA PRO A 266 -14.72 -7.02 -12.43
C PRO A 266 -15.42 -8.35 -12.71
N LYS A 267 -15.99 -8.50 -13.90
CA LYS A 267 -16.64 -9.75 -14.31
C LYS A 267 -15.68 -10.93 -14.23
N HIS A 268 -14.47 -10.77 -14.79
CA HIS A 268 -13.43 -11.79 -14.73
C HIS A 268 -12.99 -12.05 -13.29
N TYR A 269 -12.73 -11.00 -12.51
CA TYR A 269 -12.29 -11.11 -11.13
C TYR A 269 -13.30 -11.84 -10.23
N PHE A 270 -14.59 -11.52 -10.35
CA PHE A 270 -15.63 -12.04 -9.44
C PHE A 270 -16.28 -13.33 -9.90
N LEU A 271 -16.45 -13.56 -11.22
CA LEU A 271 -17.14 -14.75 -11.73
C LEU A 271 -16.24 -15.98 -11.79
N ASP A 272 -14.96 -15.80 -12.14
CA ASP A 272 -14.04 -16.93 -12.19
C ASP A 272 -13.63 -17.39 -10.79
N SER A 273 -13.71 -16.51 -9.77
CA SER A 273 -13.56 -16.87 -8.37
C SER A 273 -14.66 -17.80 -7.83
N LYS A 274 -15.86 -17.81 -8.46
CA LYS A 274 -16.96 -18.74 -8.10
C LYS A 274 -16.72 -20.18 -8.54
N LEU A 275 -15.74 -20.40 -9.43
CA LEU A 275 -15.45 -21.76 -9.96
C LEU A 275 -14.41 -22.52 -9.14
N SER A 276 -13.67 -21.86 -8.26
CA SER A 276 -12.72 -22.54 -7.38
C SER A 276 -13.29 -22.68 -5.98
N THR A 277 -13.65 -23.90 -5.63
CA THR A 277 -14.12 -24.27 -4.27
C THR A 277 -12.96 -24.49 -3.30
N ASP A 278 -11.71 -24.31 -3.75
CA ASP A 278 -10.52 -24.48 -2.96
C ASP A 278 -9.77 -23.14 -2.80
N PHE A 279 -9.66 -22.67 -1.56
CA PHE A 279 -9.03 -21.39 -1.21
C PHE A 279 -7.54 -21.31 -1.62
N SER A 280 -6.86 -22.45 -1.74
CA SER A 280 -5.48 -22.54 -2.22
C SER A 280 -5.35 -22.23 -3.71
N ASP A 281 -6.35 -22.61 -4.51
CA ASP A 281 -6.38 -22.36 -5.95
C ASP A 281 -6.74 -20.91 -6.29
N PHE A 282 -7.51 -20.25 -5.42
CA PHE A 282 -7.91 -18.84 -5.59
C PHE A 282 -6.72 -17.87 -5.59
N GLN A 283 -5.68 -18.15 -4.83
CA GLN A 283 -4.48 -17.32 -4.75
C GLN A 283 -3.56 -17.54 -5.97
N HIS A 284 -3.42 -18.76 -6.44
CA HIS A 284 -2.72 -19.08 -7.69
C HIS A 284 -3.42 -18.45 -8.88
N TRP A 285 -4.74 -18.51 -8.89
CA TRP A 285 -5.56 -17.93 -9.95
C TRP A 285 -5.46 -16.39 -9.98
N ARG A 286 -5.46 -15.70 -8.85
CA ARG A 286 -5.22 -14.24 -8.80
C ARG A 286 -3.88 -13.89 -9.45
N TYR A 287 -2.83 -14.64 -9.14
CA TYR A 287 -1.52 -14.45 -9.74
C TYR A 287 -1.53 -14.74 -11.25
N ASP A 288 -2.04 -15.89 -11.68
CA ASP A 288 -2.09 -16.31 -13.09
C ASP A 288 -2.93 -15.35 -13.93
N SER A 289 -4.01 -14.82 -13.37
CA SER A 289 -4.85 -13.82 -14.04
C SER A 289 -4.11 -12.50 -14.26
N PHE A 290 -3.31 -12.07 -13.30
CA PHE A 290 -2.51 -10.85 -13.44
C PHE A 290 -1.26 -11.08 -14.30
N GLU A 291 -0.65 -12.25 -14.29
CA GLU A 291 0.48 -12.58 -15.16
C GLU A 291 0.12 -12.55 -16.65
N ASN A 292 -1.08 -13.01 -17.00
CA ASN A 292 -1.58 -12.98 -18.38
C ASN A 292 -1.90 -11.57 -18.90
N ILE A 293 -2.05 -10.58 -18.02
CA ILE A 293 -2.32 -9.19 -18.38
C ILE A 293 -1.02 -8.43 -18.65
N ILE A 294 0.08 -8.87 -18.07
CA ILE A 294 1.39 -8.19 -18.13
C ILE A 294 2.31 -8.78 -19.22
N LYS A 295 1.87 -9.84 -19.91
CA LYS A 295 2.47 -10.34 -21.15
C LYS A 295 2.00 -9.55 -22.34
#